data_bf535df1ff89dfa0bdbd7907ca6fc143
#
_entry.id   bf535df1ff89dfa0bdbd7907ca6fc143
#
_cell.length_a   1.000
_cell.length_b   1.000
_cell.length_c   1.000
_cell.angle_alpha   90.00
_cell.angle_beta   90.00
_cell.angle_gamma   90.00
#
_symmetry.space_group_name_H-M   'P 1'
#
loop_
_entity.id
_entity.type
_entity.pdbx_description
1 polymer ?
#
loop_
_entity_poly.entity_id
_entity_poly.type
_entity_poly.pdbx_seq_one_letter_code
_entity_poly.pdbx_strand_id
1 'polypeptide(L)'
;MELLRELGPFHYMMNQGNVGDALIAASTVALFEREELNFSSCGPELPAGKEEITLVYGGGGGFVPYFGMLPHYVRLFSDPRLRKCVILPQSFRDCDELVDVLDERFTVFCRERASYDYCLSRNGKARFLLADDMAVAAEPEMLKKRPVRLPFLEMEERAWGKRMKRDVKTSLVALPGAGKLAVCLRDDPESTGHAQALKELPLNTDLSVYSVRVIDEVEHAFAYTRWLLKALDQPDAILTDRLHLGISGALLGKEVFLM
;
A
#
# COMPACT_ATOMS: atom_id res chain seq x y z
N MET A 1 11.76 5.24 -12.49
CA MET A 1 12.79 4.17 -12.42
C MET A 1 14.21 4.71 -12.59
N GLU A 2 14.47 5.61 -13.53
CA GLU A 2 15.80 6.22 -13.74
C GLU A 2 16.37 6.82 -12.44
N LEU A 3 15.59 7.64 -11.72
CA LEU A 3 15.97 8.20 -10.42
C LEU A 3 16.47 7.14 -9.42
N LEU A 4 15.79 5.98 -9.34
CA LEU A 4 16.16 4.93 -8.41
C LEU A 4 17.45 4.20 -8.83
N ARG A 5 17.72 4.06 -10.13
CA ARG A 5 18.98 3.53 -10.64
C ARG A 5 20.16 4.46 -10.30
N GLU A 6 19.94 5.78 -10.38
CA GLU A 6 20.93 6.80 -10.05
C GLU A 6 21.27 6.88 -8.55
N LEU A 7 20.40 6.37 -7.67
CA LEU A 7 20.68 6.33 -6.23
C LEU A 7 21.85 5.37 -5.88
N GLY A 8 22.11 4.36 -6.71
CA GLY A 8 22.97 3.24 -6.36
C GLY A 8 22.31 2.32 -5.32
N PRO A 9 23.06 1.62 -4.48
CA PRO A 9 22.51 0.76 -3.43
C PRO A 9 21.70 1.56 -2.41
N PHE A 10 20.50 1.08 -2.06
CA PHE A 10 19.63 1.74 -1.08
C PHE A 10 18.95 0.76 -0.12
N HIS A 11 18.45 1.27 0.98
CA HIS A 11 17.54 0.55 1.88
C HIS A 11 16.10 0.86 1.51
N TYR A 12 15.28 -0.18 1.38
CA TYR A 12 13.85 -0.06 1.18
C TYR A 12 13.12 -0.28 2.49
N MET A 13 12.39 0.74 2.92
CA MET A 13 11.49 0.68 4.08
C MET A 13 10.06 0.73 3.58
N MET A 14 9.35 -0.40 3.68
CA MET A 14 7.94 -0.42 3.30
C MET A 14 7.08 0.39 4.28
N ASN A 15 6.01 1.00 3.78
CA ASN A 15 4.99 1.54 4.64
C ASN A 15 4.24 0.39 5.31
N GLN A 16 4.17 0.41 6.64
CA GLN A 16 3.45 -0.60 7.41
C GLN A 16 1.95 -0.30 7.38
N GLY A 17 1.13 -1.34 7.32
CA GLY A 17 -0.30 -1.10 7.31
C GLY A 17 -1.14 -2.34 7.07
N ASN A 18 -2.19 -2.17 6.32
CA ASN A 18 -3.18 -3.19 6.00
C ASN A 18 -2.87 -3.93 4.67
N VAL A 19 -3.82 -4.72 4.19
CA VAL A 19 -3.66 -5.49 2.94
C VAL A 19 -3.47 -4.59 1.70
N GLY A 20 -3.98 -3.35 1.73
CA GLY A 20 -3.71 -2.36 0.68
C GLY A 20 -2.24 -1.93 0.65
N ASP A 21 -1.65 -1.66 1.82
CA ASP A 21 -0.22 -1.34 1.94
C ASP A 21 0.65 -2.55 1.56
N ALA A 22 0.17 -3.78 1.84
CA ALA A 22 0.83 -4.99 1.38
C ALA A 22 0.90 -5.08 -0.14
N LEU A 23 -0.19 -4.72 -0.85
CA LEU A 23 -0.20 -4.66 -2.31
C LEU A 23 0.83 -3.65 -2.84
N ILE A 24 0.89 -2.45 -2.25
CA ILE A 24 1.89 -1.43 -2.59
C ILE A 24 3.30 -2.00 -2.44
N ALA A 25 3.61 -2.58 -1.26
CA ALA A 25 4.93 -3.10 -0.96
C ALA A 25 5.32 -4.27 -1.88
N ALA A 26 4.41 -5.23 -2.10
CA ALA A 26 4.65 -6.36 -2.99
C ALA A 26 4.87 -5.92 -4.44
N SER A 27 4.09 -4.96 -4.93
CA SER A 27 4.23 -4.39 -6.27
C SER A 27 5.55 -3.64 -6.43
N THR A 28 5.92 -2.86 -5.41
CA THR A 28 7.18 -2.10 -5.38
C THR A 28 8.39 -3.03 -5.44
N VAL A 29 8.42 -4.05 -4.58
CA VAL A 29 9.55 -5.00 -4.54
C VAL A 29 9.63 -5.82 -5.83
N ALA A 30 8.49 -6.28 -6.35
CA ALA A 30 8.46 -6.99 -7.63
C ALA A 30 8.99 -6.11 -8.78
N LEU A 31 8.66 -4.82 -8.78
CA LEU A 31 9.19 -3.86 -9.74
C LEU A 31 10.70 -3.66 -9.57
N PHE A 32 11.20 -3.53 -8.33
CA PHE A 32 12.63 -3.39 -8.08
C PHE A 32 13.44 -4.60 -8.54
N GLU A 33 12.91 -5.81 -8.30
CA GLU A 33 13.53 -7.06 -8.76
C GLU A 33 13.54 -7.15 -10.29
N ARG A 34 12.43 -6.81 -10.95
CA ARG A 34 12.33 -6.78 -12.42
C ARG A 34 13.31 -5.80 -13.08
N GLU A 35 13.50 -4.66 -12.42
CA GLU A 35 14.41 -3.59 -12.89
C GLU A 35 15.85 -3.77 -12.40
N GLU A 36 16.15 -4.92 -11.75
CA GLU A 36 17.47 -5.30 -11.24
C GLU A 36 18.11 -4.23 -10.34
N LEU A 37 17.29 -3.56 -9.51
CA LEU A 37 17.81 -2.54 -8.59
C LEU A 37 18.57 -3.19 -7.44
N ASN A 38 19.63 -2.54 -7.00
CA ASN A 38 20.41 -2.99 -5.84
C ASN A 38 19.83 -2.41 -4.56
N PHE A 39 19.04 -3.21 -3.85
CA PHE A 39 18.37 -2.79 -2.61
C PHE A 39 18.39 -3.87 -1.53
N SER A 40 18.18 -3.45 -0.29
CA SER A 40 17.93 -4.32 0.85
C SER A 40 16.72 -3.80 1.63
N SER A 41 15.77 -4.69 1.97
CA SER A 41 14.65 -4.30 2.82
C SER A 41 15.11 -4.08 4.25
N CYS A 42 14.55 -3.08 4.91
CA CYS A 42 14.74 -2.83 6.35
C CYS A 42 13.39 -2.72 7.06
N GLY A 43 13.39 -2.94 8.37
CA GLY A 43 12.22 -2.74 9.23
C GLY A 43 11.86 -1.26 9.40
N PRO A 44 11.01 -0.93 10.38
CA PRO A 44 10.50 0.43 10.58
C PRO A 44 11.56 1.43 11.11
N GLU A 45 12.72 0.93 11.50
CA GLU A 45 13.82 1.74 11.99
C GLU A 45 14.97 1.74 10.97
N LEU A 46 15.75 2.83 10.95
CA LEU A 46 16.93 2.90 10.10
C LEU A 46 17.98 1.85 10.50
N PRO A 47 18.71 1.29 9.53
CA PRO A 47 19.74 0.30 9.81
C PRO A 47 20.75 0.80 10.85
N ALA A 48 21.04 -0.05 11.85
CA ALA A 48 22.05 0.25 12.87
C ALA A 48 23.48 0.21 12.28
N GLY A 49 24.40 0.99 12.88
CA GLY A 49 25.81 0.96 12.52
C GLY A 49 26.16 1.56 11.14
N LYS A 50 25.22 2.23 10.48
CA LYS A 50 25.44 2.97 9.24
C LYS A 50 25.59 4.46 9.54
N GLU A 51 26.67 5.09 9.05
CA GLU A 51 26.88 6.53 9.16
C GLU A 51 26.14 7.31 8.08
N GLU A 52 25.96 6.71 6.90
CA GLU A 52 25.25 7.31 5.79
C GLU A 52 24.23 6.31 5.22
N ILE A 53 23.00 6.77 5.03
CA ILE A 53 21.88 5.95 4.58
C ILE A 53 21.23 6.61 3.37
N THR A 54 21.12 5.84 2.28
CA THR A 54 20.20 6.13 1.18
C THR A 54 18.93 5.31 1.40
N LEU A 55 17.78 5.99 1.57
CA LEU A 55 16.50 5.38 1.88
C LEU A 55 15.52 5.54 0.72
N VAL A 56 14.81 4.47 0.40
CA VAL A 56 13.57 4.53 -0.38
C VAL A 56 12.43 4.11 0.56
N TYR A 57 11.56 5.06 0.89
CA TYR A 57 10.41 4.83 1.75
C TYR A 57 9.18 4.47 0.90
N GLY A 58 8.43 3.46 1.31
CA GLY A 58 7.28 2.93 0.58
C GLY A 58 6.16 3.95 0.41
N GLY A 59 5.39 3.77 -0.65
CA GLY A 59 4.18 4.54 -0.91
C GLY A 59 3.00 4.19 0.02
N GLY A 60 1.92 4.94 -0.08
CA GLY A 60 0.67 4.64 0.64
C GLY A 60 -0.13 5.85 1.09
N GLY A 61 -0.90 5.69 2.17
CA GLY A 61 -1.77 6.71 2.74
C GLY A 61 -1.49 7.04 4.21
N GLY A 62 -0.30 6.68 4.73
CA GLY A 62 0.00 6.74 6.16
C GLY A 62 0.34 8.12 6.71
N PHE A 63 0.62 9.13 5.87
CA PHE A 63 1.01 10.47 6.34
C PHE A 63 -0.21 11.34 6.65
N VAL A 64 -0.97 10.88 7.62
CA VAL A 64 -2.16 11.54 8.15
C VAL A 64 -2.18 11.45 9.68
N PRO A 65 -2.76 12.42 10.42
CA PRO A 65 -2.77 12.41 11.88
C PRO A 65 -3.50 11.21 12.49
N TYR A 66 -4.47 10.71 11.77
CA TYR A 66 -5.40 9.68 12.21
C TYR A 66 -4.70 8.42 12.80
N PHE A 67 -3.58 8.00 12.19
CA PHE A 67 -2.88 6.78 12.63
C PHE A 67 -1.91 7.02 13.80
N GLY A 68 -1.74 8.26 14.27
CA GLY A 68 -0.85 8.59 15.40
C GLY A 68 0.65 8.37 15.10
N MET A 69 1.04 8.09 13.86
CA MET A 69 2.40 7.74 13.46
C MET A 69 3.26 8.95 13.06
N LEU A 70 2.67 10.14 12.91
CA LEU A 70 3.41 11.34 12.47
C LEU A 70 4.66 11.64 13.31
N PRO A 71 4.65 11.56 14.66
CA PRO A 71 5.87 11.80 15.45
C PRO A 71 7.00 10.81 15.15
N HIS A 72 6.65 9.55 14.80
CA HIS A 72 7.64 8.57 14.37
C HIS A 72 8.28 8.97 13.03
N TYR A 73 7.47 9.37 12.05
CA TYR A 73 7.98 9.80 10.74
C TYR A 73 8.80 11.07 10.81
N VAL A 74 8.40 12.05 11.63
CA VAL A 74 9.18 13.27 11.89
C VAL A 74 10.56 12.90 12.43
N ARG A 75 10.63 12.02 13.44
CA ARG A 75 11.90 11.55 13.99
C ARG A 75 12.73 10.80 12.95
N LEU A 76 12.11 9.88 12.18
CA LEU A 76 12.78 9.09 11.15
C LEU A 76 13.42 9.97 10.08
N PHE A 77 12.68 10.92 9.54
CA PHE A 77 13.15 11.78 8.45
C PHE A 77 14.04 12.93 8.91
N SER A 78 14.04 13.23 10.21
CA SER A 78 15.02 14.17 10.81
C SER A 78 16.37 13.52 11.13
N ASP A 79 16.53 12.21 10.92
CA ASP A 79 17.80 11.52 11.25
C ASP A 79 18.94 12.05 10.37
N PRO A 80 20.04 12.54 10.97
CA PRO A 80 21.16 13.12 10.23
C PRO A 80 21.94 12.11 9.38
N ARG A 81 21.76 10.81 9.60
CA ARG A 81 22.35 9.74 8.80
C ARG A 81 21.73 9.59 7.42
N LEU A 82 20.49 10.12 7.21
CA LEU A 82 19.87 10.12 5.90
C LEU A 82 20.60 11.08 4.97
N ARG A 83 21.26 10.56 3.94
CA ARG A 83 21.96 11.35 2.92
C ARG A 83 21.07 11.65 1.72
N LYS A 84 20.26 10.66 1.33
CA LYS A 84 19.25 10.79 0.29
C LYS A 84 18.03 9.99 0.71
N CYS A 85 16.85 10.53 0.48
CA CYS A 85 15.61 9.84 0.73
C CYS A 85 14.66 10.04 -0.45
N VAL A 86 14.16 8.96 -1.00
CA VAL A 86 13.06 8.97 -1.96
C VAL A 86 11.82 8.42 -1.26
N ILE A 87 10.79 9.24 -1.17
CA ILE A 87 9.47 8.81 -0.69
C ILE A 87 8.64 8.46 -1.94
N LEU A 88 8.26 7.19 -2.07
CA LEU A 88 7.42 6.69 -3.16
C LEU A 88 6.00 7.27 -3.04
N PRO A 89 5.15 7.15 -4.10
CA PRO A 89 3.87 7.83 -4.16
C PRO A 89 3.02 7.71 -2.90
N GLN A 90 2.81 8.83 -2.22
CA GLN A 90 2.22 8.93 -0.89
C GLN A 90 1.14 10.00 -0.84
N SER A 91 0.12 9.81 0.02
CA SER A 91 -0.85 10.86 0.38
C SER A 91 -0.38 11.63 1.59
N PHE A 92 -0.52 12.94 1.54
CA PHE A 92 -0.19 13.88 2.61
C PHE A 92 -1.44 14.69 2.97
N ARG A 93 -1.81 14.69 4.25
CA ARG A 93 -2.93 15.49 4.74
C ARG A 93 -2.73 15.84 6.20
N ASP A 94 -2.87 17.13 6.54
CA ASP A 94 -2.80 17.63 7.93
C ASP A 94 -1.55 17.16 8.68
N CYS A 95 -0.40 17.11 8.00
CA CYS A 95 0.87 16.58 8.51
C CYS A 95 2.00 17.62 8.39
N ASP A 96 1.72 18.83 8.78
CA ASP A 96 2.58 19.99 8.67
C ASP A 96 3.99 19.74 9.19
N GLU A 97 4.11 19.23 10.42
CA GLU A 97 5.40 18.95 11.06
C GLU A 97 6.24 17.95 10.26
N LEU A 98 5.59 16.98 9.61
CA LEU A 98 6.27 16.02 8.76
C LEU A 98 6.79 16.70 7.49
N VAL A 99 5.98 17.53 6.85
CA VAL A 99 6.38 18.24 5.62
C VAL A 99 7.52 19.22 5.91
N ASP A 100 7.55 19.87 7.09
CA ASP A 100 8.56 20.85 7.48
C ASP A 100 9.97 20.25 7.64
N VAL A 101 10.09 18.96 8.00
CA VAL A 101 11.39 18.29 8.17
C VAL A 101 11.98 17.76 6.85
N LEU A 102 11.21 17.80 5.76
CA LEU A 102 11.71 17.38 4.45
C LEU A 102 12.57 18.48 3.84
N ASP A 103 13.82 18.22 3.62
CA ASP A 103 14.79 19.16 3.06
C ASP A 103 15.29 18.73 1.66
N GLU A 104 16.38 19.31 1.17
CA GLU A 104 16.96 19.03 -0.15
C GLU A 104 17.45 17.58 -0.32
N ARG A 105 17.56 16.80 0.75
CA ARG A 105 17.88 15.37 0.69
C ARG A 105 16.71 14.54 0.15
N PHE A 106 15.49 15.11 0.14
CA PHE A 106 14.26 14.38 -0.18
C PHE A 106 13.78 14.63 -1.61
N THR A 107 13.47 13.52 -2.29
CA THR A 107 12.59 13.52 -3.46
C THR A 107 11.31 12.78 -3.11
N VAL A 108 10.19 13.49 -3.17
CA VAL A 108 8.90 13.01 -2.68
C VAL A 108 7.93 12.89 -3.84
N PHE A 109 7.38 11.72 -4.01
CA PHE A 109 6.29 11.51 -4.96
C PHE A 109 4.95 11.57 -4.22
N CYS A 110 4.06 12.41 -4.70
CA CYS A 110 2.67 12.47 -4.26
C CYS A 110 1.81 11.67 -5.23
N ARG A 111 0.89 10.85 -4.74
CA ARG A 111 0.06 10.00 -5.61
C ARG A 111 -1.20 10.70 -6.12
N GLU A 112 -1.54 11.88 -5.56
CA GLU A 112 -2.66 12.72 -6.01
C GLU A 112 -2.34 14.21 -5.91
N ARG A 113 -3.07 15.00 -6.69
CA ARG A 113 -2.87 16.42 -6.83
C ARG A 113 -3.03 17.19 -5.51
N ALA A 114 -3.99 16.79 -4.67
CA ALA A 114 -4.23 17.44 -3.39
C ALA A 114 -3.00 17.38 -2.46
N SER A 115 -2.37 16.22 -2.34
CA SER A 115 -1.12 16.05 -1.57
C SER A 115 0.03 16.85 -2.17
N TYR A 116 0.16 16.88 -3.49
CA TYR A 116 1.20 17.64 -4.17
C TYR A 116 1.07 19.14 -3.90
N ASP A 117 -0.13 19.71 -4.08
CA ASP A 117 -0.37 21.14 -3.86
C ASP A 117 -0.21 21.50 -2.37
N TYR A 118 -0.65 20.63 -1.45
CA TYR A 118 -0.45 20.79 -0.02
C TYR A 118 1.04 20.86 0.34
N CYS A 119 1.85 19.92 -0.13
CA CYS A 119 3.29 19.90 0.15
C CYS A 119 4.01 21.12 -0.45
N LEU A 120 3.72 21.50 -1.70
CA LEU A 120 4.32 22.67 -2.34
C LEU A 120 3.95 23.99 -1.65
N SER A 121 2.73 24.11 -1.15
CA SER A 121 2.31 25.34 -0.46
C SER A 121 3.06 25.56 0.85
N ARG A 122 3.61 24.48 1.44
CA ARG A 122 4.26 24.51 2.75
C ARG A 122 5.79 24.45 2.69
N ASN A 123 6.34 23.69 1.77
CA ASN A 123 7.77 23.39 1.75
C ASN A 123 8.36 23.55 0.35
N GLY A 124 9.32 24.46 0.23
CA GLY A 124 10.06 24.71 -1.02
C GLY A 124 11.47 24.09 -1.06
N LYS A 125 11.89 23.30 -0.06
CA LYS A 125 13.23 22.73 0.02
C LYS A 125 13.33 21.36 -0.63
N ALA A 126 12.37 20.46 -0.30
CA ALA A 126 12.29 19.14 -0.90
C ALA A 126 11.79 19.21 -2.36
N ARG A 127 12.15 18.21 -3.14
CA ARG A 127 11.64 18.07 -4.51
C ARG A 127 10.35 17.26 -4.50
N PHE A 128 9.22 17.89 -4.83
CA PHE A 128 7.92 17.20 -4.93
C PHE A 128 7.58 16.90 -6.39
N LEU A 129 7.02 15.73 -6.64
CA LEU A 129 6.63 15.22 -7.95
C LEU A 129 5.28 14.48 -7.84
N LEU A 130 4.56 14.40 -8.95
CA LEU A 130 3.37 13.54 -9.06
C LEU A 130 3.75 12.22 -9.71
N ALA A 131 3.24 11.11 -9.17
CA ALA A 131 3.33 9.80 -9.79
C ALA A 131 2.16 8.92 -9.35
N ASP A 132 1.86 7.90 -10.15
CA ASP A 132 0.81 6.93 -9.83
C ASP A 132 1.17 6.10 -8.59
N ASP A 133 0.15 5.63 -7.87
CA ASP A 133 0.32 4.70 -6.75
C ASP A 133 1.08 3.44 -7.20
N MET A 134 2.03 2.98 -6.38
CA MET A 134 2.86 1.81 -6.72
C MET A 134 2.05 0.53 -6.93
N ALA A 135 0.83 0.45 -6.39
CA ALA A 135 -0.06 -0.68 -6.61
C ALA A 135 -0.43 -0.87 -8.10
N VAL A 136 -0.43 0.20 -8.92
CA VAL A 136 -0.73 0.08 -10.37
C VAL A 136 0.36 -0.65 -11.15
N ALA A 137 1.57 -0.76 -10.58
CA ALA A 137 2.66 -1.54 -11.18
C ALA A 137 2.53 -3.05 -10.92
N ALA A 138 1.51 -3.50 -10.19
CA ALA A 138 1.31 -4.90 -9.88
C ALA A 138 1.05 -5.74 -11.13
N GLU A 139 1.68 -6.90 -11.18
CA GLU A 139 1.42 -7.94 -12.16
C GLU A 139 0.68 -9.11 -11.47
N PRO A 140 -0.67 -9.13 -11.50
CA PRO A 140 -1.46 -10.06 -10.68
C PRO A 140 -1.08 -11.52 -10.87
N GLU A 141 -0.83 -11.96 -12.11
CA GLU A 141 -0.49 -13.35 -12.39
C GLU A 141 0.89 -13.75 -11.84
N MET A 142 1.83 -12.84 -11.80
CA MET A 142 3.13 -13.07 -11.20
C MET A 142 3.01 -13.11 -9.67
N LEU A 143 2.30 -12.14 -9.07
CA LEU A 143 2.13 -12.05 -7.62
C LEU A 143 1.34 -13.23 -7.06
N LYS A 144 0.31 -13.70 -7.78
CA LYS A 144 -0.46 -14.90 -7.38
C LYS A 144 0.37 -16.18 -7.36
N LYS A 145 1.42 -16.27 -8.18
CA LYS A 145 2.29 -17.46 -8.33
C LYS A 145 3.55 -17.41 -7.49
N ARG A 146 3.95 -16.22 -6.98
CA ARG A 146 5.17 -16.07 -6.20
C ARG A 146 5.17 -17.00 -4.97
N PRO A 147 6.19 -17.86 -4.77
CA PRO A 147 6.27 -18.71 -3.58
C PRO A 147 6.49 -17.87 -2.32
N VAL A 148 5.89 -18.28 -1.22
CA VAL A 148 6.19 -17.72 0.11
C VAL A 148 7.35 -18.49 0.68
N ARG A 149 8.37 -17.82 1.18
CA ARG A 149 9.63 -18.42 1.63
C ARG A 149 9.68 -18.71 3.13
N LEU A 150 8.68 -18.32 3.90
CA LEU A 150 8.65 -18.51 5.34
C LEU A 150 7.70 -19.65 5.71
N PRO A 151 8.21 -20.81 6.18
CA PRO A 151 7.37 -21.99 6.49
C PRO A 151 6.27 -21.71 7.51
N PHE A 152 6.52 -20.83 8.48
CA PHE A 152 5.54 -20.47 9.50
C PHE A 152 4.37 -19.67 8.93
N LEU A 153 4.63 -18.81 7.94
CA LEU A 153 3.62 -18.06 7.22
C LEU A 153 2.71 -18.94 6.37
N GLU A 154 3.20 -20.07 5.86
CA GLU A 154 2.39 -20.95 5.02
C GLU A 154 1.15 -21.48 5.74
N MET A 155 1.25 -21.75 7.03
CA MET A 155 0.14 -22.28 7.81
C MET A 155 -0.87 -21.18 8.16
N GLU A 156 -0.39 -20.02 8.62
CA GLU A 156 -1.23 -18.84 8.88
C GLU A 156 -1.86 -18.35 7.58
N GLU A 157 -1.08 -18.21 6.53
CA GLU A 157 -1.50 -17.79 5.20
C GLU A 157 -2.61 -18.68 4.64
N ARG A 158 -2.49 -20.00 4.76
CA ARG A 158 -3.54 -20.95 4.28
C ARG A 158 -4.86 -20.76 5.03
N ALA A 159 -4.80 -20.51 6.34
CA ALA A 159 -6.00 -20.26 7.15
C ALA A 159 -6.68 -18.94 6.74
N TRP A 160 -5.89 -17.88 6.60
CA TRP A 160 -6.35 -16.53 6.23
C TRP A 160 -6.87 -16.48 4.81
N GLY A 161 -6.13 -17.02 3.88
CA GLY A 161 -6.54 -17.04 2.50
C GLY A 161 -7.82 -17.87 2.28
N LYS A 162 -7.99 -18.97 3.02
CA LYS A 162 -9.24 -19.74 3.01
C LYS A 162 -10.39 -18.91 3.56
N ARG A 163 -10.17 -18.18 4.66
CA ARG A 163 -11.15 -17.29 5.26
C ARG A 163 -11.54 -16.18 4.30
N MET A 164 -10.58 -15.44 3.77
CA MET A 164 -10.83 -14.36 2.80
C MET A 164 -11.63 -14.85 1.59
N LYS A 165 -11.22 -15.97 0.99
CA LYS A 165 -11.97 -16.56 -0.13
C LYS A 165 -13.38 -16.98 0.23
N ARG A 166 -13.57 -17.57 1.42
CA ARG A 166 -14.88 -17.96 1.91
C ARG A 166 -15.77 -16.72 2.09
N ASP A 167 -15.25 -15.69 2.75
CA ASP A 167 -16.03 -14.52 3.10
C ASP A 167 -16.39 -13.71 1.85
N VAL A 168 -15.50 -13.60 0.86
CA VAL A 168 -15.86 -13.08 -0.47
C VAL A 168 -16.93 -13.94 -1.11
N LYS A 169 -16.78 -15.27 -1.11
CA LYS A 169 -17.78 -16.17 -1.72
C LYS A 169 -19.16 -16.05 -1.07
N THR A 170 -19.22 -15.86 0.25
CA THR A 170 -20.48 -15.71 0.98
C THR A 170 -21.12 -14.33 0.82
N SER A 171 -20.31 -13.32 0.47
CA SER A 171 -20.78 -11.95 0.20
C SER A 171 -21.13 -11.67 -1.26
N LEU A 172 -21.01 -12.66 -2.16
CA LEU A 172 -21.32 -12.47 -3.58
C LEU A 172 -22.81 -12.31 -3.80
N VAL A 173 -23.18 -11.22 -4.48
CA VAL A 173 -24.54 -10.95 -4.94
C VAL A 173 -24.63 -11.31 -6.41
N ALA A 174 -25.61 -12.16 -6.77
CA ALA A 174 -25.90 -12.41 -8.18
C ALA A 174 -26.62 -11.20 -8.79
N LEU A 175 -26.05 -10.62 -9.81
CA LEU A 175 -26.68 -9.54 -10.59
C LEU A 175 -27.27 -10.13 -11.87
N PRO A 176 -28.57 -9.94 -12.15
CA PRO A 176 -29.17 -10.41 -13.40
C PRO A 176 -28.43 -9.83 -14.62
N GLY A 177 -27.88 -10.71 -15.44
CA GLY A 177 -27.16 -10.33 -16.67
C GLY A 177 -25.74 -9.77 -16.49
N ALA A 178 -25.27 -9.56 -15.24
CA ALA A 178 -23.96 -8.94 -14.96
C ALA A 178 -23.02 -9.81 -14.10
N GLY A 179 -23.43 -11.04 -13.77
CA GLY A 179 -22.56 -11.96 -13.00
C GLY A 179 -22.65 -11.76 -11.49
N LYS A 180 -21.50 -11.85 -10.79
CA LYS A 180 -21.39 -11.80 -9.32
C LYS A 180 -20.72 -10.53 -8.88
N LEU A 181 -21.38 -9.74 -8.05
CA LEU A 181 -20.85 -8.54 -7.40
C LEU A 181 -20.32 -8.88 -6.01
N ALA A 182 -19.10 -8.44 -5.69
CA ALA A 182 -18.61 -8.37 -4.31
C ALA A 182 -18.78 -6.94 -3.77
N VAL A 183 -19.36 -6.81 -2.57
CA VAL A 183 -19.46 -5.54 -1.84
C VAL A 183 -18.34 -5.52 -0.80
N CYS A 184 -17.38 -4.61 -0.98
CA CYS A 184 -16.14 -4.53 -0.17
C CYS A 184 -15.93 -3.10 0.32
N LEU A 185 -16.80 -2.64 1.22
CA LEU A 185 -16.76 -1.29 1.77
C LEU A 185 -16.00 -1.27 3.09
N ARG A 186 -15.32 -0.18 3.35
CA ARG A 186 -14.57 0.03 4.58
C ARG A 186 -15.48 0.21 5.79
N ASP A 187 -15.05 -0.36 6.91
CA ASP A 187 -15.74 -0.28 8.19
C ASP A 187 -14.84 0.40 9.25
N ASP A 188 -14.19 1.49 8.87
CA ASP A 188 -13.32 2.28 9.72
C ASP A 188 -13.70 3.78 9.67
N PRO A 189 -13.15 4.62 10.58
CA PRO A 189 -13.48 6.04 10.67
C PRO A 189 -13.14 6.88 9.43
N GLU A 190 -12.34 6.41 8.52
CA GLU A 190 -12.09 7.10 7.23
C GLU A 190 -13.24 6.90 6.22
N SER A 191 -14.27 6.13 6.60
CA SER A 191 -15.46 5.97 5.78
C SER A 191 -16.18 7.30 5.57
N THR A 192 -16.44 7.62 4.31
CA THR A 192 -17.11 8.86 3.92
C THR A 192 -18.59 8.96 4.32
N GLY A 193 -19.16 7.90 4.91
CA GLY A 193 -20.58 7.84 5.28
C GLY A 193 -21.54 7.64 4.11
N HIS A 194 -21.11 7.89 2.88
CA HIS A 194 -21.96 7.73 1.69
C HIS A 194 -22.47 6.30 1.47
N ALA A 195 -21.74 5.32 2.00
CA ALA A 195 -22.06 3.90 1.88
C ALA A 195 -22.77 3.31 3.11
N GLN A 196 -23.19 4.12 4.09
CA GLN A 196 -23.72 3.62 5.37
C GLN A 196 -24.84 2.60 5.19
N ALA A 197 -25.82 2.89 4.33
CA ALA A 197 -26.92 1.97 4.05
C ALA A 197 -26.46 0.64 3.40
N LEU A 198 -25.37 0.68 2.61
CA LEU A 198 -24.80 -0.51 1.98
C LEU A 198 -23.94 -1.33 2.94
N LYS A 199 -23.33 -0.68 3.95
CA LYS A 199 -22.54 -1.35 4.98
C LYS A 199 -23.38 -2.20 5.92
N GLU A 200 -24.63 -1.80 6.15
CA GLU A 200 -25.60 -2.54 6.94
C GLU A 200 -26.11 -3.80 6.22
N LEU A 201 -25.82 -3.95 4.92
CA LEU A 201 -26.08 -5.18 4.24
C LEU A 201 -25.23 -6.32 4.81
N PRO A 202 -25.81 -7.47 5.15
CA PRO A 202 -25.06 -8.62 5.67
C PRO A 202 -24.02 -9.20 4.69
N LEU A 203 -23.89 -8.58 3.53
CA LEU A 203 -23.04 -8.96 2.40
C LEU A 203 -21.75 -8.14 2.32
N ASN A 204 -21.58 -7.10 3.15
CA ASN A 204 -20.36 -6.30 3.14
C ASN A 204 -19.17 -7.08 3.73
N THR A 205 -18.03 -7.03 3.06
CA THR A 205 -16.79 -7.67 3.51
C THR A 205 -15.62 -6.72 3.29
N ASP A 206 -15.14 -6.08 4.36
CA ASP A 206 -13.93 -5.25 4.29
C ASP A 206 -12.68 -6.14 4.22
N LEU A 207 -12.17 -6.36 3.00
CA LEU A 207 -11.01 -7.22 2.77
C LEU A 207 -9.69 -6.61 3.24
N SER A 208 -9.62 -5.31 3.49
CA SER A 208 -8.37 -4.67 3.90
C SER A 208 -8.00 -4.95 5.35
N VAL A 209 -8.96 -5.28 6.21
CA VAL A 209 -8.74 -5.59 7.64
C VAL A 209 -8.39 -7.06 7.92
N TYR A 210 -8.18 -7.84 6.89
CA TYR A 210 -7.87 -9.29 7.03
C TYR A 210 -6.43 -9.59 7.49
N SER A 211 -5.61 -8.60 7.76
CA SER A 211 -4.30 -8.84 8.37
C SER A 211 -4.44 -9.06 9.89
N VAL A 212 -3.86 -10.13 10.41
CA VAL A 212 -3.83 -10.45 11.88
C VAL A 212 -2.87 -9.55 12.62
N ARG A 213 -1.93 -8.97 11.89
CA ARG A 213 -0.84 -8.14 12.43
C ARG A 213 -0.53 -7.03 11.43
N VAL A 214 0.13 -6.02 11.91
CA VAL A 214 0.72 -5.00 11.04
C VAL A 214 1.66 -5.71 10.04
N ILE A 215 1.51 -5.41 8.77
CA ILE A 215 2.35 -6.00 7.72
C ILE A 215 3.62 -5.17 7.66
N ASP A 216 4.70 -5.70 8.20
CA ASP A 216 5.99 -5.05 8.39
C ASP A 216 7.15 -5.74 7.67
N GLU A 217 6.89 -6.90 7.07
CA GLU A 217 7.87 -7.67 6.31
C GLU A 217 7.42 -7.88 4.86
N VAL A 218 8.36 -7.82 3.93
CA VAL A 218 8.11 -7.99 2.48
C VAL A 218 7.48 -9.33 2.16
N GLU A 219 7.91 -10.41 2.80
CA GLU A 219 7.32 -11.76 2.57
C GLU A 219 5.87 -11.83 3.04
N HIS A 220 5.52 -11.14 4.15
CA HIS A 220 4.14 -10.98 4.59
C HIS A 220 3.33 -10.21 3.54
N ALA A 221 3.90 -9.10 3.01
CA ALA A 221 3.24 -8.31 1.97
C ALA A 221 2.90 -9.15 0.73
N PHE A 222 3.83 -9.99 0.26
CA PHE A 222 3.58 -10.89 -0.85
C PHE A 222 2.50 -11.94 -0.54
N ALA A 223 2.50 -12.50 0.68
CA ALA A 223 1.53 -13.49 1.10
C ALA A 223 0.10 -12.92 1.09
N TYR A 224 -0.09 -11.76 1.74
CA TYR A 224 -1.40 -11.10 1.81
C TYR A 224 -1.88 -10.62 0.44
N THR A 225 -1.00 -10.04 -0.37
CA THR A 225 -1.31 -9.63 -1.75
C THR A 225 -1.77 -10.80 -2.60
N ARG A 226 -1.06 -11.93 -2.53
CA ARG A 226 -1.44 -13.15 -3.26
C ARG A 226 -2.85 -13.62 -2.90
N TRP A 227 -3.22 -13.58 -1.63
CA TRP A 227 -4.53 -14.01 -1.19
C TRP A 227 -5.63 -13.01 -1.53
N LEU A 228 -5.34 -11.72 -1.45
CA LEU A 228 -6.25 -10.67 -1.92
C LEU A 228 -6.60 -10.88 -3.39
N LEU A 229 -5.59 -11.00 -4.25
CA LEU A 229 -5.78 -11.20 -5.69
C LEU A 229 -6.56 -12.49 -5.98
N LYS A 230 -6.23 -13.60 -5.29
CA LYS A 230 -6.98 -14.86 -5.42
C LYS A 230 -8.42 -14.80 -4.89
N ALA A 231 -8.71 -13.96 -3.92
CA ALA A 231 -10.07 -13.76 -3.43
C ALA A 231 -10.89 -12.95 -4.44
N LEU A 232 -10.28 -11.91 -5.01
CA LEU A 232 -10.90 -11.05 -6.02
C LEU A 232 -10.98 -11.68 -7.42
N ASP A 233 -10.43 -12.87 -7.63
CA ASP A 233 -10.71 -13.65 -8.85
C ASP A 233 -12.17 -14.13 -8.92
N GLN A 234 -12.87 -14.27 -7.78
CA GLN A 234 -14.20 -14.87 -7.69
C GLN A 234 -15.35 -13.99 -8.21
N PRO A 235 -15.43 -12.68 -7.88
CA PRO A 235 -16.45 -11.80 -8.42
C PRO A 235 -16.17 -11.41 -9.87
N ASP A 236 -17.23 -11.02 -10.57
CA ASP A 236 -17.16 -10.41 -11.91
C ASP A 236 -17.08 -8.87 -11.78
N ALA A 237 -17.68 -8.32 -10.72
CA ALA A 237 -17.69 -6.90 -10.39
C ALA A 237 -17.39 -6.66 -8.90
N ILE A 238 -16.86 -5.48 -8.58
CA ILE A 238 -16.49 -5.08 -7.22
C ILE A 238 -17.06 -3.67 -6.96
N LEU A 239 -17.82 -3.53 -5.88
CA LEU A 239 -18.23 -2.24 -5.32
C LEU A 239 -17.37 -1.96 -4.08
N THR A 240 -16.64 -0.86 -4.07
CA THR A 240 -15.71 -0.55 -2.98
C THR A 240 -15.50 0.96 -2.81
N ASP A 241 -15.18 1.39 -1.58
CA ASP A 241 -14.61 2.69 -1.22
C ASP A 241 -13.13 2.57 -0.79
N ARG A 242 -12.54 1.39 -1.02
CA ARG A 242 -11.12 1.11 -0.79
C ARG A 242 -10.32 1.25 -2.09
N LEU A 243 -9.43 2.25 -2.16
CA LEU A 243 -8.60 2.50 -3.35
C LEU A 243 -7.89 1.24 -3.85
N HIS A 244 -7.21 0.51 -2.96
CA HIS A 244 -6.40 -0.64 -3.35
C HIS A 244 -7.23 -1.88 -3.73
N LEU A 245 -8.47 -2.01 -3.24
CA LEU A 245 -9.40 -3.02 -3.74
C LEU A 245 -9.88 -2.66 -5.14
N GLY A 246 -10.15 -1.37 -5.38
CA GLY A 246 -10.48 -0.87 -6.71
C GLY A 246 -9.36 -1.11 -7.71
N ILE A 247 -8.11 -0.75 -7.35
CA ILE A 247 -6.92 -1.01 -8.19
C ILE A 247 -6.77 -2.50 -8.45
N SER A 248 -6.86 -3.35 -7.42
CA SER A 248 -6.75 -4.81 -7.57
C SER A 248 -7.80 -5.38 -8.52
N GLY A 249 -9.05 -4.92 -8.39
CA GLY A 249 -10.14 -5.32 -9.28
C GLY A 249 -9.89 -4.94 -10.73
N ALA A 250 -9.47 -3.68 -10.97
CA ALA A 250 -9.16 -3.19 -12.30
C ALA A 250 -8.00 -3.97 -12.95
N LEU A 251 -6.93 -4.24 -12.19
CA LEU A 251 -5.79 -5.06 -12.66
C LEU A 251 -6.17 -6.51 -12.98
N LEU A 252 -7.20 -7.04 -12.32
CA LEU A 252 -7.77 -8.37 -12.61
C LEU A 252 -8.81 -8.35 -13.75
N GLY A 253 -9.03 -7.19 -14.39
CA GLY A 253 -10.01 -7.02 -15.46
C GLY A 253 -11.46 -7.10 -14.98
N LYS A 254 -11.73 -6.81 -13.70
CA LYS A 254 -13.08 -6.78 -13.14
C LYS A 254 -13.75 -5.43 -13.40
N GLU A 255 -15.08 -5.42 -13.44
CA GLU A 255 -15.84 -4.19 -13.37
C GLU A 255 -15.74 -3.60 -11.96
N VAL A 256 -15.36 -2.34 -11.84
CA VAL A 256 -15.11 -1.69 -10.52
C VAL A 256 -15.99 -0.47 -10.36
N PHE A 257 -16.78 -0.46 -9.29
CA PHE A 257 -17.55 0.69 -8.82
C PHE A 257 -16.86 1.27 -7.59
N LEU A 258 -16.10 2.35 -7.79
CA LEU A 258 -15.42 3.06 -6.72
C LEU A 258 -16.31 4.20 -6.22
N MET A 259 -16.54 4.24 -4.88
CA MET A 259 -17.42 5.21 -4.22
C MET A 259 -16.62 6.31 -3.52
#